data_af1036c5b636c49850408155a7b89828
#
_entry.id   af1036c5b636c49850408155a7b89828
#
_cell.length_a   1.000
_cell.length_b   1.000
_cell.length_c   1.000
_cell.angle_alpha   90.00
_cell.angle_beta   90.00
_cell.angle_gamma   90.00
#
_symmetry.space_group_name_H-M   'P 1'
#
loop_
_entity.id
_entity.type
_entity.pdbx_description
1 polymer ?
#
loop_
_entity_poly.entity_id
_entity_poly.type
_entity_poly.pdbx_seq_one_letter_code
_entity_poly.pdbx_strand_id
1 'polypeptide(L)'
;MSNLGWAAHVTHHSSNDYNLSTALRQGVGESMYSWAYYLILAPFAPLKVFALHKGANVVIQFWVHTEMIPKLWAPLEYVFNTPSHHRVHHARNYGRRNFGGVLIVWDRLYGTFEDEDAARPCVYGLDSRRVPLGTYSPLWAQAHHLAATLRLAAASAPLAALLTRRYGPGMVVPAVVDAPAGAPPAPAGAGLDPDPRRPNGWYPWERRALGALDFYAALHLLGAVLPGALALGEARASLGEPRLAAAALAGIASLVTAVWVMDGSRAALRWELARLAVLAALGPRLGAAEWLGVGGARAALAALAASGLVVLAQLARAPASTRSKAD
;
A
#
# COMPACT_ATOMS: atom_id res chain seq x y z
N MET A 1 -5.93 13.85 11.79
CA MET A 1 -6.25 13.51 10.39
C MET A 1 -7.71 13.12 10.33
N SER A 2 -8.48 13.57 9.33
CA SER A 2 -9.87 13.16 9.11
C SER A 2 -9.93 11.73 8.55
N ASN A 3 -11.12 11.12 8.47
CA ASN A 3 -11.28 9.81 7.82
C ASN A 3 -10.86 9.84 6.35
N LEU A 4 -11.17 10.91 5.63
CA LEU A 4 -10.68 11.08 4.25
C LEU A 4 -9.17 11.17 4.18
N GLY A 5 -8.55 11.96 5.05
CA GLY A 5 -7.09 12.04 5.12
C GLY A 5 -6.45 10.69 5.49
N TRP A 6 -7.09 9.94 6.40
CA TRP A 6 -6.62 8.61 6.74
C TRP A 6 -6.82 7.61 5.59
N ALA A 7 -7.91 7.69 4.86
CA ALA A 7 -8.13 6.84 3.67
C ALA A 7 -7.02 6.97 2.63
N ALA A 8 -6.44 8.16 2.50
CA ALA A 8 -5.33 8.40 1.59
C ALA A 8 -3.97 7.94 2.13
N HIS A 9 -3.83 7.75 3.45
CA HIS A 9 -2.56 7.42 4.11
C HIS A 9 -2.53 6.00 4.71
N VAL A 10 -3.68 5.36 4.87
CA VAL A 10 -3.80 4.04 5.50
C VAL A 10 -2.96 2.95 4.83
N THR A 11 -2.79 3.03 3.52
CA THR A 11 -1.96 2.09 2.75
C THR A 11 -0.51 2.09 3.26
N HIS A 12 0.02 3.25 3.60
CA HIS A 12 1.36 3.42 4.14
C HIS A 12 1.53 2.69 5.48
N HIS A 13 0.54 2.75 6.37
CA HIS A 13 0.55 2.07 7.66
C HIS A 13 0.10 0.60 7.62
N SER A 14 -0.25 0.08 6.45
CA SER A 14 -0.83 -1.26 6.33
C SER A 14 0.20 -2.40 6.22
N SER A 15 1.50 -2.09 6.22
CA SER A 15 2.55 -3.11 6.24
C SER A 15 2.72 -3.67 7.66
N ASN A 16 2.77 -4.99 7.79
CA ASN A 16 3.09 -5.66 9.05
C ASN A 16 4.60 -5.77 9.30
N ASP A 17 5.41 -5.58 8.26
CA ASP A 17 6.85 -5.45 8.37
C ASP A 17 7.23 -3.97 8.24
N TYR A 18 8.26 -3.56 8.98
CA TYR A 18 8.76 -2.20 8.97
C TYR A 18 10.18 -2.15 8.42
N ASN A 19 10.31 -1.61 7.22
CA ASN A 19 11.58 -1.51 6.51
C ASN A 19 11.49 -0.45 5.41
N LEU A 20 12.58 -0.24 4.67
CA LEU A 20 12.63 0.78 3.61
C LEU A 20 11.54 0.61 2.53
N SER A 21 11.04 -0.61 2.28
CA SER A 21 9.93 -0.80 1.34
C SER A 21 8.60 -0.27 1.88
N THR A 22 8.45 -0.15 3.21
CA THR A 22 7.29 0.50 3.84
C THR A 22 7.22 1.97 3.45
N ALA A 23 8.36 2.66 3.33
CA ALA A 23 8.42 4.04 2.87
C ALA A 23 7.88 4.21 1.44
N LEU A 24 8.04 3.21 0.58
CA LEU A 24 7.56 3.23 -0.81
C LEU A 24 6.08 2.86 -0.94
N ARG A 25 5.48 2.33 0.13
CA ARG A 25 4.07 1.95 0.17
C ARG A 25 3.21 3.18 0.44
N GLN A 26 2.89 3.94 -0.60
CA GLN A 26 2.17 5.20 -0.49
C GLN A 26 0.72 5.10 -0.97
N GLY A 27 -0.14 5.92 -0.36
CA GLY A 27 -1.51 6.08 -0.81
C GLY A 27 -1.60 7.01 -2.03
N VAL A 28 -2.27 6.55 -3.09
CA VAL A 28 -2.50 7.38 -4.30
C VAL A 28 -3.21 8.68 -3.94
N GLY A 29 -4.17 8.62 -3.02
CA GLY A 29 -4.93 9.79 -2.56
C GLY A 29 -4.07 10.87 -1.91
N GLU A 30 -2.97 10.52 -1.24
CA GLU A 30 -2.10 11.48 -0.58
C GLU A 30 -1.48 12.47 -1.57
N SER A 31 -1.01 11.98 -2.70
CA SER A 31 -0.44 12.82 -3.76
C SER A 31 -1.46 13.77 -4.38
N MET A 32 -2.74 13.39 -4.37
CA MET A 32 -3.81 14.18 -5.00
C MET A 32 -4.17 15.46 -4.23
N TYR A 33 -4.01 15.50 -2.91
CA TYR A 33 -4.39 16.66 -2.10
C TYR A 33 -3.23 17.31 -1.35
N SER A 34 -2.08 16.64 -1.23
CA SER A 34 -0.94 17.18 -0.47
C SER A 34 -0.44 18.52 -1.00
N TRP A 35 -0.57 18.77 -2.31
CA TRP A 35 -0.18 20.03 -2.92
C TRP A 35 -0.93 21.25 -2.33
N ALA A 36 -2.18 21.07 -1.91
CA ALA A 36 -2.99 22.16 -1.36
C ALA A 36 -2.38 22.75 -0.08
N TYR A 37 -1.75 21.91 0.75
CA TYR A 37 -1.05 22.39 1.95
C TYR A 37 0.19 23.23 1.61
N TYR A 38 0.82 22.96 0.49
CA TYR A 38 2.02 23.68 0.07
C TYR A 38 1.72 24.99 -0.65
N LEU A 39 0.50 25.22 -1.13
CA LEU A 39 0.14 26.48 -1.77
C LEU A 39 0.33 27.70 -0.86
N ILE A 40 0.18 27.50 0.45
CA ILE A 40 0.38 28.56 1.45
C ILE A 40 1.85 29.06 1.42
N LEU A 41 2.79 28.22 1.02
CA LEU A 41 4.20 28.58 0.93
C LEU A 41 4.56 29.30 -0.38
N ALA A 42 3.71 29.22 -1.41
CA ALA A 42 4.01 29.75 -2.75
C ALA A 42 4.39 31.24 -2.76
N PRO A 43 3.79 32.14 -1.95
CA PRO A 43 4.21 33.54 -1.87
C PRO A 43 5.56 33.77 -1.19
N PHE A 44 6.02 32.80 -0.38
CA PHE A 44 7.17 32.98 0.50
C PHE A 44 8.42 32.18 0.08
N ALA A 45 8.23 31.11 -0.69
CA ALA A 45 9.32 30.22 -1.06
C ALA A 45 9.48 30.11 -2.58
N PRO A 46 10.65 30.49 -3.15
CA PRO A 46 10.95 30.23 -4.55
C PRO A 46 10.85 28.75 -4.88
N LEU A 47 10.35 28.41 -6.07
CA LEU A 47 10.12 27.03 -6.48
C LEU A 47 11.35 26.12 -6.33
N LYS A 48 12.54 26.65 -6.62
CA LYS A 48 13.81 25.91 -6.47
C LYS A 48 14.07 25.53 -5.02
N VAL A 49 13.82 26.44 -4.09
CA VAL A 49 14.00 26.23 -2.63
C VAL A 49 12.97 25.22 -2.16
N PHE A 50 11.71 25.37 -2.57
CA PHE A 50 10.66 24.40 -2.26
C PHE A 50 11.02 22.99 -2.77
N ALA A 51 11.46 22.85 -4.02
CA ALA A 51 11.82 21.57 -4.61
C ALA A 51 12.98 20.89 -3.86
N LEU A 52 14.00 21.67 -3.46
CA LEU A 52 15.13 21.19 -2.67
C LEU A 52 14.65 20.64 -1.30
N HIS A 53 13.87 21.43 -0.57
CA HIS A 53 13.35 21.01 0.74
C HIS A 53 12.41 19.81 0.63
N LYS A 54 11.56 19.77 -0.40
CA LYS A 54 10.67 18.63 -0.65
C LYS A 54 11.47 17.36 -0.95
N GLY A 55 12.51 17.46 -1.79
CA GLY A 55 13.41 16.34 -2.09
C GLY A 55 14.14 15.85 -0.84
N ALA A 56 14.75 16.74 -0.07
CA ALA A 56 15.42 16.40 1.19
C ALA A 56 14.47 15.74 2.19
N ASN A 57 13.24 16.24 2.32
CA ASN A 57 12.22 15.65 3.17
C ASN A 57 11.89 14.20 2.74
N VAL A 58 11.73 13.95 1.44
CA VAL A 58 11.46 12.59 0.93
C VAL A 58 12.61 11.64 1.28
N VAL A 59 13.86 12.06 1.11
CA VAL A 59 15.05 11.26 1.46
C VAL A 59 15.08 10.93 2.96
N ILE A 60 14.84 11.94 3.81
CA ILE A 60 14.83 11.75 5.26
C ILE A 60 13.69 10.79 5.65
N GLN A 61 12.49 11.00 5.14
CA GLN A 61 11.35 10.14 5.46
C GLN A 61 11.53 8.72 4.93
N PHE A 62 12.20 8.52 3.78
CA PHE A 62 12.59 7.19 3.33
C PHE A 62 13.55 6.52 4.31
N TRP A 63 14.59 7.24 4.72
CA TRP A 63 15.63 6.72 5.60
C TRP A 63 15.13 6.31 6.99
N VAL A 64 14.17 7.03 7.58
CA VAL A 64 13.67 6.69 8.92
C VAL A 64 12.89 5.38 8.99
N HIS A 65 12.50 4.80 7.85
CA HIS A 65 11.76 3.52 7.81
C HIS A 65 12.70 2.31 7.92
N THR A 66 13.30 2.12 9.10
CA THR A 66 14.18 0.98 9.34
C THR A 66 14.19 0.54 10.81
N GLU A 67 14.30 -0.76 11.03
CA GLU A 67 14.57 -1.35 12.35
C GLU A 67 16.06 -1.54 12.61
N MET A 68 16.92 -1.35 11.59
CA MET A 68 18.38 -1.58 11.69
C MET A 68 19.09 -0.51 12.52
N ILE A 69 18.50 0.68 12.64
CA ILE A 69 19.08 1.81 13.36
C ILE A 69 18.37 1.94 14.70
N PRO A 70 19.06 1.69 15.82
CA PRO A 70 18.52 1.90 17.16
C PRO A 70 18.36 3.39 17.45
N LYS A 71 18.18 3.76 18.71
CA LYS A 71 18.20 5.18 19.10
C LYS A 71 19.51 5.84 18.73
N LEU A 72 19.42 7.05 18.22
CA LEU A 72 20.55 7.89 17.91
C LEU A 72 21.03 8.66 19.16
N TRP A 73 22.02 9.52 18.98
CA TRP A 73 22.52 10.41 20.02
C TRP A 73 21.41 11.37 20.50
N ALA A 74 21.28 11.52 21.82
CA ALA A 74 20.17 12.23 22.46
C ALA A 74 19.86 13.65 21.92
N PRO A 75 20.80 14.53 21.61
CA PRO A 75 20.50 15.82 21.00
C PRO A 75 19.82 15.71 19.63
N LEU A 76 20.17 14.71 18.81
CA LEU A 76 19.49 14.45 17.52
C LEU A 76 18.06 13.93 17.76
N GLU A 77 17.90 12.99 18.70
CA GLU A 77 16.58 12.47 19.11
C GLU A 77 15.67 13.56 19.71
N TYR A 78 16.26 14.61 20.29
CA TYR A 78 15.47 15.72 20.85
C TYR A 78 14.87 16.61 19.75
N VAL A 79 15.60 16.82 18.65
CA VAL A 79 15.22 17.78 17.59
C VAL A 79 14.58 17.10 16.40
N PHE A 80 15.16 15.98 15.95
CA PHE A 80 14.76 15.33 14.71
C PHE A 80 13.90 14.10 14.93
N ASN A 81 13.02 13.83 13.97
CA ASN A 81 12.38 12.53 13.86
C ASN A 81 13.41 11.50 13.38
N THR A 82 13.61 10.47 14.18
CA THR A 82 14.61 9.42 13.97
C THR A 82 13.91 8.09 13.66
N PRO A 83 14.63 7.05 13.22
CA PRO A 83 14.03 5.73 13.04
C PRO A 83 13.29 5.22 14.27
N SER A 84 13.80 5.45 15.48
CA SER A 84 13.15 5.09 16.75
C SER A 84 11.78 5.77 16.91
N HIS A 85 11.71 7.06 16.66
CA HIS A 85 10.45 7.82 16.76
C HIS A 85 9.45 7.40 15.69
N HIS A 86 9.93 7.13 14.48
CA HIS A 86 9.06 6.78 13.37
C HIS A 86 8.54 5.35 13.45
N ARG A 87 9.29 4.43 14.11
CA ARG A 87 8.78 3.11 14.50
C ARG A 87 7.56 3.24 15.42
N VAL A 88 7.63 4.10 16.42
CA VAL A 88 6.50 4.40 17.32
C VAL A 88 5.32 4.99 16.54
N HIS A 89 5.57 5.89 15.57
CA HIS A 89 4.53 6.45 14.71
C HIS A 89 3.77 5.36 13.93
N HIS A 90 4.49 4.38 13.40
CA HIS A 90 3.90 3.26 12.65
C HIS A 90 3.31 2.17 13.53
N ALA A 91 3.66 2.16 14.82
CA ALA A 91 3.23 1.11 15.73
C ALA A 91 1.80 1.32 16.22
N ARG A 92 0.90 0.36 15.86
CA ARG A 92 -0.51 0.41 16.26
C ARG A 92 -0.74 0.33 17.75
N ASN A 93 0.18 -0.29 18.51
CA ASN A 93 0.10 -0.42 19.96
C ASN A 93 0.53 0.84 20.72
N TYR A 94 1.16 1.81 20.07
CA TYR A 94 1.46 3.13 20.61
C TYR A 94 0.36 4.15 20.32
N GLY A 95 -0.46 3.90 19.30
CA GLY A 95 -1.54 4.79 18.92
C GLY A 95 -1.07 6.00 18.11
N ARG A 96 -1.55 7.19 18.46
CA ARG A 96 -1.33 8.42 17.68
C ARG A 96 -0.18 9.22 18.25
N ARG A 97 1.04 8.88 17.86
CA ARG A 97 2.27 9.50 18.38
C ARG A 97 3.20 9.89 17.23
N ASN A 98 4.10 10.80 17.50
CA ASN A 98 5.26 11.16 16.68
C ASN A 98 4.90 11.51 15.23
N PHE A 99 4.07 12.53 15.03
CA PHE A 99 3.58 12.95 13.71
C PHE A 99 4.59 13.75 12.90
N GLY A 100 5.65 14.27 13.52
CA GLY A 100 6.67 15.07 12.87
C GLY A 100 7.38 14.29 11.75
N GLY A 101 7.36 14.80 10.51
CA GLY A 101 8.04 14.15 9.39
C GLY A 101 9.58 14.28 9.48
N VAL A 102 10.09 15.44 9.92
CA VAL A 102 11.52 15.73 10.04
C VAL A 102 11.88 16.21 11.45
N LEU A 103 11.08 17.09 12.02
CA LEU A 103 11.31 17.71 13.31
C LEU A 103 10.36 17.16 14.36
N ILE A 104 10.89 16.42 15.32
CA ILE A 104 10.11 15.84 16.44
C ILE A 104 9.78 16.85 17.53
N VAL A 105 10.41 18.03 17.50
CA VAL A 105 10.14 19.12 18.44
C VAL A 105 8.67 19.54 18.44
N TRP A 106 7.98 19.39 17.32
CA TRP A 106 6.55 19.67 17.22
C TRP A 106 5.71 18.70 18.05
N ASP A 107 6.05 17.41 18.03
CA ASP A 107 5.36 16.42 18.86
C ASP A 107 5.59 16.66 20.34
N ARG A 108 6.79 17.09 20.73
CA ARG A 108 7.10 17.51 22.11
C ARG A 108 6.26 18.71 22.51
N LEU A 109 6.18 19.71 21.64
CA LEU A 109 5.41 20.93 21.91
C LEU A 109 3.90 20.66 22.04
N TYR A 110 3.36 19.77 21.20
CA TYR A 110 1.93 19.45 21.19
C TYR A 110 1.56 18.26 22.10
N GLY A 111 2.50 17.66 22.84
CA GLY A 111 2.24 16.54 23.74
C GLY A 111 1.93 15.22 23.04
N THR A 112 2.31 15.08 21.77
CA THR A 112 2.13 13.86 20.98
C THR A 112 3.38 13.02 20.88
N PHE A 113 4.47 13.44 21.53
CA PHE A 113 5.72 12.70 21.58
C PHE A 113 5.61 11.47 22.49
N GLU A 114 6.19 10.37 22.05
CA GLU A 114 6.39 9.16 22.84
C GLU A 114 7.67 8.45 22.40
N ASP A 115 8.51 8.11 23.37
CA ASP A 115 9.73 7.33 23.12
C ASP A 115 9.40 5.86 22.83
N GLU A 116 10.26 5.24 22.03
CA GLU A 116 10.25 3.78 21.86
C GLU A 116 10.69 3.09 23.17
N ASP A 117 9.86 2.19 23.66
CA ASP A 117 10.07 1.45 24.90
C ASP A 117 10.44 -0.01 24.57
N ALA A 118 11.62 -0.45 25.03
CA ALA A 118 12.07 -1.83 24.84
C ALA A 118 11.16 -2.87 25.52
N ALA A 119 10.44 -2.46 26.60
CA ALA A 119 9.47 -3.32 27.27
C ALA A 119 8.15 -3.44 26.50
N ARG A 120 7.91 -2.56 25.51
CA ARG A 120 6.71 -2.53 24.68
C ARG A 120 7.10 -2.53 23.19
N PRO A 121 7.50 -3.67 22.63
CA PRO A 121 7.92 -3.76 21.23
C PRO A 121 6.88 -3.19 20.26
N CYS A 122 7.34 -2.52 19.22
CA CYS A 122 6.49 -1.95 18.18
C CYS A 122 5.76 -3.06 17.42
N VAL A 123 4.45 -2.92 17.23
CA VAL A 123 3.59 -3.82 16.46
C VAL A 123 3.01 -3.06 15.29
N TYR A 124 3.42 -3.44 14.07
CA TYR A 124 3.05 -2.73 12.85
C TYR A 124 1.77 -3.27 12.18
N GLY A 125 1.34 -2.59 11.15
CA GLY A 125 0.16 -2.93 10.38
C GLY A 125 -1.14 -2.40 10.97
N LEU A 126 -2.23 -2.67 10.27
CA LEU A 126 -3.57 -2.29 10.70
C LEU A 126 -4.10 -3.30 11.73
N ASP A 127 -5.10 -2.88 12.52
CA ASP A 127 -5.76 -3.81 13.43
C ASP A 127 -6.57 -4.84 12.64
N SER A 128 -6.00 -6.01 12.54
CA SER A 128 -6.47 -7.10 11.71
C SER A 128 -7.83 -7.69 12.09
N ARG A 129 -8.19 -7.57 13.34
CA ARG A 129 -9.48 -8.10 13.82
C ARG A 129 -10.65 -7.24 13.35
N ARG A 130 -10.37 -6.03 12.90
CA ARG A 130 -11.38 -5.03 12.58
C ARG A 130 -11.39 -4.60 11.13
N VAL A 131 -10.24 -4.54 10.46
CA VAL A 131 -10.13 -4.20 9.05
C VAL A 131 -8.98 -5.02 8.43
N PRO A 132 -9.13 -6.34 8.32
CA PRO A 132 -8.11 -7.14 7.69
C PRO A 132 -8.01 -6.72 6.21
N LEU A 133 -6.80 -6.40 5.74
CA LEU A 133 -6.58 -6.34 4.30
C LEU A 133 -6.88 -7.69 3.66
N GLY A 134 -6.41 -8.78 4.27
CA GLY A 134 -6.73 -10.16 3.89
C GLY A 134 -6.34 -10.54 2.46
N THR A 135 -5.64 -9.65 1.74
CA THR A 135 -5.36 -9.77 0.32
C THR A 135 -4.10 -8.99 -0.07
N TYR A 136 -3.41 -9.45 -1.08
CA TYR A 136 -2.34 -8.71 -1.75
C TYR A 136 -2.85 -7.74 -2.82
N SER A 137 -4.17 -7.59 -3.02
CA SER A 137 -4.74 -6.66 -3.99
C SER A 137 -4.29 -5.21 -3.72
N PRO A 138 -3.51 -4.59 -4.61
CA PRO A 138 -3.10 -3.19 -4.44
C PRO A 138 -4.29 -2.23 -4.47
N LEU A 139 -5.33 -2.54 -5.25
CA LEU A 139 -6.54 -1.71 -5.32
C LEU A 139 -7.30 -1.74 -3.99
N TRP A 140 -7.45 -2.93 -3.37
CA TRP A 140 -8.11 -3.02 -2.08
C TRP A 140 -7.30 -2.35 -0.98
N ALA A 141 -5.98 -2.47 -1.00
CA ALA A 141 -5.10 -1.74 -0.08
C ALA A 141 -5.33 -0.22 -0.13
N GLN A 142 -5.62 0.34 -1.31
CA GLN A 142 -5.93 1.76 -1.47
C GLN A 142 -7.37 2.11 -1.10
N ALA A 143 -8.32 1.24 -1.36
CA ALA A 143 -9.75 1.57 -1.34
C ALA A 143 -10.47 1.16 -0.05
N HIS A 144 -9.97 0.19 0.71
CA HIS A 144 -10.72 -0.45 1.82
C HIS A 144 -11.23 0.54 2.86
N HIS A 145 -10.39 1.49 3.31
CA HIS A 145 -10.80 2.46 4.31
C HIS A 145 -11.78 3.50 3.76
N LEU A 146 -11.57 3.93 2.51
CA LEU A 146 -12.51 4.83 1.84
C LEU A 146 -13.88 4.15 1.67
N ALA A 147 -13.89 2.88 1.23
CA ALA A 147 -15.12 2.10 1.11
C ALA A 147 -15.85 1.97 2.45
N ALA A 148 -15.14 1.65 3.54
CA ALA A 148 -15.71 1.61 4.88
C ALA A 148 -16.24 2.98 5.33
N THR A 149 -15.50 4.06 5.06
CA THR A 149 -15.93 5.44 5.39
C THR A 149 -17.18 5.83 4.62
N LEU A 150 -17.28 5.49 3.34
CA LEU A 150 -18.46 5.78 2.53
C LEU A 150 -19.69 4.97 2.99
N ARG A 151 -19.52 3.70 3.36
CA ARG A 151 -20.62 2.91 3.96
C ARG A 151 -21.10 3.53 5.27
N LEU A 152 -20.18 3.98 6.13
CA LEU A 152 -20.52 4.67 7.35
C LEU A 152 -21.26 6.00 7.05
N ALA A 153 -20.80 6.75 6.07
CA ALA A 153 -21.45 8.00 5.64
C ALA A 153 -22.87 7.77 5.12
N ALA A 154 -23.10 6.67 4.42
CA ALA A 154 -24.43 6.29 3.95
C ALA A 154 -25.37 5.84 5.07
N ALA A 155 -24.81 5.28 6.16
CA ALA A 155 -25.58 4.78 7.32
C ALA A 155 -25.78 5.83 8.43
N SER A 156 -25.10 6.97 8.40
CA SER A 156 -25.08 7.99 9.45
C SER A 156 -25.02 9.41 8.87
N ALA A 157 -24.64 10.41 9.67
CA ALA A 157 -24.43 11.78 9.20
C ALA A 157 -23.22 11.86 8.24
N PRO A 158 -23.41 12.07 6.92
CA PRO A 158 -22.35 11.91 5.92
C PRO A 158 -21.13 12.79 6.17
N LEU A 159 -21.37 14.07 6.46
CA LEU A 159 -20.28 15.02 6.70
C LEU A 159 -19.48 14.70 7.97
N ALA A 160 -20.18 14.28 9.02
CA ALA A 160 -19.52 13.84 10.26
C ALA A 160 -18.68 12.58 10.03
N ALA A 161 -19.17 11.60 9.28
CA ALA A 161 -18.41 10.39 8.94
C ALA A 161 -17.14 10.68 8.15
N LEU A 162 -17.18 11.63 7.22
CA LEU A 162 -16.05 12.01 6.37
C LEU A 162 -15.00 12.85 7.13
N LEU A 163 -15.44 13.80 7.95
CA LEU A 163 -14.59 14.81 8.58
C LEU A 163 -14.18 14.48 10.01
N THR A 164 -14.90 13.58 10.71
CA THR A 164 -14.56 13.29 12.10
C THR A 164 -13.28 12.48 12.23
N ARG A 165 -12.58 12.70 13.35
CA ARG A 165 -11.35 11.97 13.74
C ARG A 165 -11.63 10.62 14.43
N ARG A 166 -12.83 10.07 14.28
CA ARG A 166 -13.19 8.84 15.02
C ARG A 166 -12.35 7.63 14.63
N TYR A 167 -11.68 7.69 13.48
CA TYR A 167 -10.94 6.57 12.92
C TYR A 167 -9.56 7.07 12.46
N GLY A 168 -8.52 6.60 13.10
CA GLY A 168 -7.13 6.88 12.78
C GLY A 168 -6.29 5.64 13.10
N PRO A 169 -4.95 5.69 13.01
CA PRO A 169 -4.08 4.58 13.37
C PRO A 169 -4.48 4.04 14.75
N GLY A 170 -4.78 2.74 14.86
CA GLY A 170 -5.21 2.11 16.10
C GLY A 170 -6.64 2.44 16.54
N MET A 171 -7.44 3.17 15.76
CA MET A 171 -8.86 3.39 16.06
C MET A 171 -9.77 2.55 15.19
N VAL A 172 -10.74 2.01 15.88
CA VAL A 172 -11.79 1.13 15.42
C VAL A 172 -12.72 1.84 14.47
N VAL A 173 -12.88 1.33 13.26
CA VAL A 173 -14.18 1.43 12.59
C VAL A 173 -15.15 0.72 13.54
N PRO A 174 -16.24 1.36 14.00
CA PRO A 174 -17.21 0.63 14.81
C PRO A 174 -17.62 -0.64 14.07
N ALA A 175 -17.72 -1.74 14.79
CA ALA A 175 -18.19 -3.03 14.30
C ALA A 175 -19.53 -3.01 13.53
N VAL A 176 -20.17 -1.86 13.47
CA VAL A 176 -21.40 -1.56 12.72
C VAL A 176 -21.25 -1.79 11.20
N VAL A 177 -20.01 -1.78 10.66
CA VAL A 177 -19.82 -1.91 9.19
C VAL A 177 -19.62 -3.35 8.75
N ASP A 178 -19.08 -4.22 9.63
CA ASP A 178 -18.70 -5.59 9.25
C ASP A 178 -19.16 -6.68 10.24
N ALA A 179 -19.85 -6.33 11.33
CA ALA A 179 -20.42 -7.34 12.22
C ALA A 179 -21.82 -7.73 11.74
N PRO A 180 -22.15 -9.03 11.71
CA PRO A 180 -23.53 -9.45 11.52
C PRO A 180 -24.40 -8.81 12.61
N ALA A 181 -25.61 -8.40 12.24
CA ALA A 181 -26.56 -7.80 13.16
C ALA A 181 -26.71 -8.69 14.40
N GLY A 182 -26.35 -8.14 15.59
CA GLY A 182 -26.40 -8.87 16.85
C GLY A 182 -25.07 -9.36 17.43
N ALA A 183 -23.95 -9.11 16.75
CA ALA A 183 -22.64 -9.43 17.36
C ALA A 183 -22.34 -8.50 18.55
N PRO A 184 -21.89 -9.04 19.71
CA PRO A 184 -21.54 -8.20 20.86
C PRO A 184 -20.37 -7.28 20.50
N PRO A 185 -20.34 -6.03 21.05
CA PRO A 185 -19.23 -5.14 20.83
C PRO A 185 -17.93 -5.79 21.34
N ALA A 186 -16.88 -5.75 20.54
CA ALA A 186 -15.58 -6.23 20.98
C ALA A 186 -15.15 -5.46 22.25
N PRO A 187 -14.66 -6.14 23.29
CA PRO A 187 -14.26 -5.47 24.53
C PRO A 187 -13.20 -4.40 24.24
N ALA A 188 -13.33 -3.26 24.93
CA ALA A 188 -12.36 -2.18 24.85
C ALA A 188 -10.96 -2.73 25.18
N GLY A 189 -10.00 -2.52 24.30
CA GLY A 189 -8.63 -3.06 24.44
C GLY A 189 -8.38 -4.44 23.82
N ALA A 190 -9.41 -5.17 23.39
CA ALA A 190 -9.26 -6.50 22.77
C ALA A 190 -8.48 -6.48 21.42
N GLY A 191 -8.15 -5.31 20.90
CA GLY A 191 -7.42 -5.08 19.64
C GLY A 191 -5.91 -4.90 19.79
N LEU A 192 -5.42 -4.67 20.97
CA LEU A 192 -4.04 -4.19 21.21
C LEU A 192 -3.12 -5.23 21.85
N ASP A 193 -3.63 -6.42 22.19
CA ASP A 193 -2.80 -7.43 22.82
C ASP A 193 -2.08 -8.26 21.74
N PRO A 194 -0.83 -7.93 21.41
CA PRO A 194 -0.03 -8.78 20.55
C PRO A 194 0.26 -10.07 21.34
N ASP A 195 -0.04 -11.23 20.79
CA ASP A 195 0.57 -12.47 21.27
C ASP A 195 2.08 -12.22 21.35
N PRO A 196 2.72 -12.24 22.52
CA PRO A 196 4.15 -11.95 22.65
C PRO A 196 5.03 -12.88 21.81
N ARG A 197 4.49 -14.01 21.37
CA ARG A 197 5.10 -14.93 20.40
C ARG A 197 4.90 -14.49 18.96
N ARG A 198 4.05 -13.48 18.72
CA ARG A 198 3.67 -12.96 17.39
C ARG A 198 3.47 -11.45 17.46
N PRO A 199 4.51 -10.67 17.77
CA PRO A 199 4.39 -9.25 18.08
C PRO A 199 3.78 -8.44 16.94
N ASN A 200 3.93 -8.87 15.71
CA ASN A 200 3.42 -8.17 14.52
C ASN A 200 2.06 -8.69 14.02
N GLY A 201 1.33 -9.45 14.86
CA GLY A 201 -0.03 -9.89 14.53
C GLY A 201 -0.09 -10.67 13.21
N TRP A 202 0.59 -11.78 13.17
CA TRP A 202 0.71 -12.60 11.97
C TRP A 202 -0.64 -12.98 11.38
N TYR A 203 -0.78 -12.66 10.11
CA TYR A 203 -1.70 -13.39 9.25
C TYR A 203 -1.00 -14.61 8.70
N PRO A 204 -1.61 -15.81 8.73
CA PRO A 204 -1.02 -17.01 8.14
C PRO A 204 -0.63 -16.85 6.67
N TRP A 205 -1.26 -15.92 5.96
CA TRP A 205 -0.99 -15.64 4.54
C TRP A 205 0.20 -14.68 4.33
N GLU A 206 0.61 -13.87 5.32
CA GLU A 206 1.72 -12.91 5.16
C GLU A 206 3.11 -13.52 5.35
N ARG A 207 3.20 -14.60 6.11
CA ARG A 207 4.47 -15.32 6.33
C ARG A 207 4.42 -16.79 5.92
N ARG A 208 3.63 -17.10 4.92
CA ARG A 208 3.73 -18.39 4.26
C ARG A 208 5.07 -18.51 3.53
N ALA A 209 5.57 -19.71 3.40
CA ALA A 209 6.71 -19.98 2.53
C ALA A 209 6.42 -19.46 1.12
N LEU A 210 7.44 -18.90 0.47
CA LEU A 210 7.32 -18.45 -0.91
C LEU A 210 6.88 -19.60 -1.81
N GLY A 211 5.80 -19.41 -2.51
CA GLY A 211 5.21 -20.38 -3.42
C GLY A 211 5.40 -20.00 -4.89
N ALA A 212 4.95 -20.85 -5.78
CA ALA A 212 5.05 -20.62 -7.23
C ALA A 212 4.41 -19.31 -7.68
N LEU A 213 3.32 -18.86 -7.01
CA LEU A 213 2.66 -17.60 -7.35
C LEU A 213 3.47 -16.37 -6.91
N ASP A 214 4.30 -16.47 -5.89
CA ASP A 214 5.17 -15.37 -5.46
C ASP A 214 6.32 -15.17 -6.45
N PHE A 215 6.94 -16.27 -6.91
CA PHE A 215 7.94 -16.22 -7.97
C PHE A 215 7.33 -15.75 -9.29
N TYR A 216 6.12 -16.19 -9.60
CA TYR A 216 5.37 -15.74 -10.76
C TYR A 216 5.15 -14.21 -10.72
N ALA A 217 4.65 -13.68 -9.60
CA ALA A 217 4.43 -12.25 -9.40
C ALA A 217 5.75 -11.46 -9.53
N ALA A 218 6.83 -11.94 -8.91
CA ALA A 218 8.15 -11.31 -9.00
C ALA A 218 8.68 -11.28 -10.43
N LEU A 219 8.57 -12.37 -11.19
CA LEU A 219 8.98 -12.42 -12.60
C LEU A 219 8.18 -11.43 -13.46
N HIS A 220 6.87 -11.33 -13.24
CA HIS A 220 6.05 -10.38 -13.99
C HIS A 220 6.36 -8.92 -13.61
N LEU A 221 6.59 -8.64 -12.35
CA LEU A 221 6.95 -7.29 -11.89
C LEU A 221 8.32 -6.86 -12.44
N LEU A 222 9.34 -7.68 -12.24
CA LEU A 222 10.72 -7.34 -12.59
C LEU A 222 10.98 -7.51 -14.09
N GLY A 223 10.40 -8.53 -14.72
CA GLY A 223 10.67 -8.88 -16.11
C GLY A 223 9.77 -8.20 -17.14
N ALA A 224 8.60 -7.73 -16.74
CA ALA A 224 7.65 -7.13 -17.67
C ALA A 224 7.19 -5.73 -17.27
N VAL A 225 6.75 -5.54 -16.03
CA VAL A 225 6.14 -4.27 -15.61
C VAL A 225 7.17 -3.15 -15.51
N LEU A 226 8.31 -3.39 -14.86
CA LEU A 226 9.37 -2.38 -14.74
C LEU A 226 10.02 -2.03 -16.10
N PRO A 227 10.49 -3.01 -16.88
CA PRO A 227 11.01 -2.70 -18.22
C PRO A 227 9.98 -2.05 -19.14
N GLY A 228 8.71 -2.48 -19.05
CA GLY A 228 7.63 -1.88 -19.81
C GLY A 228 7.37 -0.42 -19.46
N ALA A 229 7.43 -0.06 -18.18
CA ALA A 229 7.29 1.32 -17.73
C ALA A 229 8.44 2.22 -18.20
N LEU A 230 9.68 1.71 -18.18
CA LEU A 230 10.85 2.42 -18.71
C LEU A 230 10.74 2.62 -20.21
N ALA A 231 10.43 1.56 -20.96
CA ALA A 231 10.24 1.63 -22.41
C ALA A 231 9.11 2.59 -22.80
N LEU A 232 8.02 2.64 -22.04
CA LEU A 232 6.93 3.58 -22.25
C LEU A 232 7.37 5.03 -22.06
N GLY A 233 8.25 5.30 -21.09
CA GLY A 233 8.84 6.61 -20.85
C GLY A 233 9.67 7.09 -22.04
N GLU A 234 10.47 6.20 -22.62
CA GLU A 234 11.31 6.49 -23.81
C GLU A 234 10.45 6.68 -25.07
N ALA A 235 9.42 5.90 -25.23
CA ALA A 235 8.56 5.92 -26.39
C ALA A 235 7.49 7.02 -26.40
N ARG A 236 7.38 7.77 -25.31
CA ARG A 236 6.37 8.82 -25.17
C ARG A 236 6.31 9.79 -26.38
N ALA A 237 7.45 10.10 -26.97
CA ALA A 237 7.53 11.02 -28.11
C ALA A 237 7.06 10.39 -29.45
N SER A 238 7.10 9.06 -29.57
CA SER A 238 6.77 8.33 -30.79
C SER A 238 5.36 7.74 -30.81
N LEU A 239 4.77 7.54 -29.63
CA LEU A 239 3.40 7.04 -29.51
C LEU A 239 2.40 8.18 -29.51
N GLY A 240 1.38 8.09 -30.36
CA GLY A 240 0.22 8.98 -30.25
C GLY A 240 -0.50 8.80 -28.92
N GLU A 241 -1.15 9.87 -28.44
CA GLU A 241 -1.85 9.93 -27.13
C GLU A 241 -2.73 8.70 -26.82
N PRO A 242 -3.57 8.17 -27.76
CA PRO A 242 -4.41 7.00 -27.46
C PRO A 242 -3.60 5.71 -27.21
N ARG A 243 -2.50 5.52 -27.95
CA ARG A 243 -1.63 4.34 -27.78
C ARG A 243 -0.85 4.43 -26.48
N LEU A 244 -0.38 5.61 -26.13
CA LEU A 244 0.30 5.87 -24.85
C LEU A 244 -0.65 5.59 -23.67
N ALA A 245 -1.88 6.08 -23.73
CA ALA A 245 -2.89 5.83 -22.70
C ALA A 245 -3.22 4.33 -22.59
N ALA A 246 -3.40 3.63 -23.69
CA ALA A 246 -3.68 2.19 -23.70
C ALA A 246 -2.51 1.38 -23.10
N ALA A 247 -1.27 1.72 -23.44
CA ALA A 247 -0.08 1.07 -22.90
C ALA A 247 0.10 1.34 -21.39
N ALA A 248 -0.17 2.57 -20.95
CA ALA A 248 -0.14 2.91 -19.53
C ALA A 248 -1.21 2.15 -18.74
N LEU A 249 -2.44 2.06 -19.23
CA LEU A 249 -3.51 1.27 -18.61
C LEU A 249 -3.17 -0.22 -18.56
N ALA A 250 -2.59 -0.77 -19.62
CA ALA A 250 -2.12 -2.16 -19.63
C ALA A 250 -0.99 -2.41 -18.61
N GLY A 251 -0.09 -1.44 -18.44
CA GLY A 251 0.94 -1.47 -17.40
C GLY A 251 0.37 -1.46 -15.98
N ILE A 252 -0.58 -0.58 -15.70
CA ILE A 252 -1.28 -0.51 -14.41
C ILE A 252 -2.05 -1.80 -14.14
N ALA A 253 -2.80 -2.31 -15.12
CA ALA A 253 -3.51 -3.59 -14.99
C ALA A 253 -2.53 -4.74 -14.70
N SER A 254 -1.36 -4.73 -15.36
CA SER A 254 -0.32 -5.73 -15.13
C SER A 254 0.26 -5.67 -13.73
N LEU A 255 0.51 -4.47 -13.21
CA LEU A 255 0.96 -4.28 -11.82
C LEU A 255 -0.06 -4.84 -10.82
N VAL A 256 -1.33 -4.49 -11.00
CA VAL A 256 -2.40 -4.86 -10.08
C VAL A 256 -2.62 -6.37 -10.05
N THR A 257 -2.78 -6.98 -11.23
CA THR A 257 -3.15 -8.40 -11.29
C THR A 257 -1.97 -9.32 -10.98
N ALA A 258 -0.75 -8.97 -11.41
CA ALA A 258 0.46 -9.74 -11.10
C ALA A 258 0.73 -9.82 -9.59
N VAL A 259 0.42 -8.77 -8.83
CA VAL A 259 0.53 -8.81 -7.36
C VAL A 259 -0.67 -9.53 -6.75
N TRP A 260 -1.87 -9.26 -7.24
CA TRP A 260 -3.09 -9.87 -6.68
C TRP A 260 -3.11 -11.39 -6.84
N VAL A 261 -2.47 -11.94 -7.86
CA VAL A 261 -2.37 -13.39 -8.07
C VAL A 261 -1.76 -14.14 -6.88
N MET A 262 -0.96 -13.46 -6.05
CA MET A 262 -0.37 -14.01 -4.83
C MET A 262 -1.44 -14.47 -3.81
N ASP A 263 -2.67 -13.98 -3.89
CA ASP A 263 -3.77 -14.46 -3.05
C ASP A 263 -4.15 -15.92 -3.37
N GLY A 264 -3.80 -16.43 -4.55
CA GLY A 264 -4.19 -17.76 -5.01
C GLY A 264 -5.70 -17.96 -5.19
N SER A 265 -6.49 -16.88 -5.06
CA SER A 265 -7.93 -16.94 -5.18
C SER A 265 -8.37 -17.15 -6.63
N ARG A 266 -9.50 -17.84 -6.85
CA ARG A 266 -10.05 -18.04 -8.19
C ARG A 266 -10.32 -16.72 -8.92
N ALA A 267 -10.74 -15.70 -8.18
CA ALA A 267 -10.98 -14.38 -8.76
C ALA A 267 -9.66 -13.76 -9.29
N ALA A 268 -8.61 -13.71 -8.47
CA ALA A 268 -7.32 -13.18 -8.87
C ALA A 268 -6.74 -13.92 -10.08
N LEU A 269 -6.80 -15.27 -10.06
CA LEU A 269 -6.31 -16.10 -11.16
C LEU A 269 -7.10 -15.88 -12.47
N ARG A 270 -8.42 -15.68 -12.40
CA ARG A 270 -9.24 -15.37 -13.59
C ARG A 270 -8.91 -13.99 -14.16
N TRP A 271 -8.71 -12.98 -13.31
CA TRP A 271 -8.32 -11.66 -13.74
C TRP A 271 -6.93 -11.66 -14.37
N GLU A 272 -6.01 -12.45 -13.84
CA GLU A 272 -4.69 -12.63 -14.42
C GLU A 272 -4.74 -13.28 -15.79
N LEU A 273 -5.57 -14.33 -15.99
CA LEU A 273 -5.81 -14.90 -17.32
C LEU A 273 -6.39 -13.89 -18.30
N ALA A 274 -7.35 -13.08 -17.87
CA ALA A 274 -7.92 -12.03 -18.70
C ALA A 274 -6.84 -11.00 -19.11
N ARG A 275 -5.99 -10.59 -18.17
CA ARG A 275 -4.85 -9.70 -18.49
C ARG A 275 -3.91 -10.29 -19.52
N LEU A 276 -3.49 -11.55 -19.32
CA LEU A 276 -2.57 -12.21 -20.26
C LEU A 276 -3.18 -12.29 -21.67
N ALA A 277 -4.47 -12.61 -21.78
CA ALA A 277 -5.20 -12.65 -23.04
C ALA A 277 -5.25 -11.25 -23.71
N VAL A 278 -5.54 -10.20 -22.91
CA VAL A 278 -5.57 -8.83 -23.41
C VAL A 278 -4.18 -8.40 -23.90
N LEU A 279 -3.11 -8.68 -23.14
CA LEU A 279 -1.75 -8.34 -23.55
C LEU A 279 -1.34 -9.10 -24.84
N ALA A 280 -1.70 -10.36 -24.98
CA ALA A 280 -1.43 -11.14 -26.18
C ALA A 280 -2.17 -10.58 -27.40
N ALA A 281 -3.41 -10.10 -27.23
CA ALA A 281 -4.21 -9.50 -28.29
C ALA A 281 -3.79 -8.07 -28.65
N LEU A 282 -3.39 -7.25 -27.67
CA LEU A 282 -3.01 -5.85 -27.87
C LEU A 282 -1.55 -5.67 -28.26
N GLY A 283 -0.64 -6.52 -27.80
CA GLY A 283 0.79 -6.38 -28.03
C GLY A 283 1.14 -6.17 -29.53
N PRO A 284 0.64 -7.01 -30.44
CA PRO A 284 0.87 -6.81 -31.88
C PRO A 284 0.27 -5.49 -32.42
N ARG A 285 -0.90 -5.08 -31.89
CA ARG A 285 -1.59 -3.83 -32.33
C ARG A 285 -0.92 -2.57 -31.77
N LEU A 286 -0.21 -2.68 -30.68
CA LEU A 286 0.56 -1.59 -30.08
C LEU A 286 1.99 -1.48 -30.64
N GLY A 287 2.31 -2.29 -31.66
CA GLY A 287 3.61 -2.22 -32.31
C GLY A 287 4.73 -2.95 -31.56
N ALA A 288 4.42 -4.01 -30.83
CA ALA A 288 5.43 -4.77 -30.07
C ALA A 288 6.61 -5.25 -30.94
N ALA A 289 6.36 -5.56 -32.22
CA ALA A 289 7.40 -5.95 -33.18
C ALA A 289 8.31 -4.79 -33.58
N GLU A 290 7.81 -3.57 -33.58
CA GLU A 290 8.59 -2.36 -33.87
C GLU A 290 9.58 -2.05 -32.74
N TRP A 291 9.23 -2.42 -31.53
CA TRP A 291 10.01 -2.10 -30.30
C TRP A 291 10.96 -3.21 -29.89
N LEU A 292 10.46 -4.46 -29.94
CA LEU A 292 11.19 -5.65 -29.49
C LEU A 292 11.88 -6.39 -30.64
N GLY A 293 11.63 -5.97 -31.88
CA GLY A 293 11.90 -6.78 -33.05
C GLY A 293 10.95 -7.99 -33.15
N VAL A 294 10.88 -8.63 -34.29
CA VAL A 294 10.01 -9.79 -34.54
C VAL A 294 10.32 -10.96 -33.61
N GLY A 295 11.60 -11.20 -33.34
CA GLY A 295 12.06 -12.25 -32.42
C GLY A 295 11.62 -11.98 -30.97
N GLY A 296 11.80 -10.77 -30.51
CA GLY A 296 11.38 -10.33 -29.16
C GLY A 296 9.88 -10.37 -28.97
N ALA A 297 9.09 -9.94 -29.97
CA ALA A 297 7.64 -10.01 -29.91
C ALA A 297 7.12 -11.46 -29.86
N ARG A 298 7.75 -12.39 -30.63
CA ARG A 298 7.43 -13.83 -30.52
C ARG A 298 7.79 -14.42 -29.15
N ALA A 299 8.95 -14.05 -28.62
CA ALA A 299 9.36 -14.49 -27.27
C ALA A 299 8.40 -13.97 -26.21
N ALA A 300 7.96 -12.71 -26.29
CA ALA A 300 6.96 -12.14 -25.38
C ALA A 300 5.61 -12.90 -25.45
N LEU A 301 5.12 -13.22 -26.65
CA LEU A 301 3.89 -14.01 -26.80
C LEU A 301 4.04 -15.43 -26.24
N ALA A 302 5.18 -16.08 -26.44
CA ALA A 302 5.46 -17.39 -25.85
C ALA A 302 5.51 -17.32 -24.32
N ALA A 303 6.12 -16.28 -23.76
CA ALA A 303 6.14 -16.05 -22.32
C ALA A 303 4.73 -15.82 -21.73
N LEU A 304 3.86 -15.05 -22.42
CA LEU A 304 2.47 -14.86 -22.02
C LEU A 304 1.69 -16.17 -22.06
N ALA A 305 1.89 -17.00 -23.09
CA ALA A 305 1.25 -18.31 -23.20
C ALA A 305 1.72 -19.27 -22.06
N ALA A 306 3.01 -19.33 -21.81
CA ALA A 306 3.58 -20.12 -20.69
C ALA A 306 3.01 -19.64 -19.34
N SER A 307 2.93 -18.33 -19.14
CA SER A 307 2.31 -17.73 -17.95
C SER A 307 0.85 -18.14 -17.81
N GLY A 308 0.09 -18.15 -18.91
CA GLY A 308 -1.29 -18.61 -18.95
C GLY A 308 -1.45 -20.06 -18.50
N LEU A 309 -0.56 -20.95 -18.94
CA LEU A 309 -0.54 -22.35 -18.50
C LEU A 309 -0.29 -22.50 -17.00
N VAL A 310 0.64 -21.72 -16.45
CA VAL A 310 0.90 -21.71 -15.00
C VAL A 310 -0.36 -21.28 -14.24
N VAL A 311 -1.01 -20.21 -14.66
CA VAL A 311 -2.22 -19.68 -14.00
C VAL A 311 -3.38 -20.69 -14.13
N LEU A 312 -3.56 -21.33 -15.27
CA LEU A 312 -4.57 -22.38 -15.47
C LEU A 312 -4.33 -23.58 -14.56
N ALA A 313 -3.10 -24.03 -14.42
CA ALA A 313 -2.74 -25.11 -13.50
C ALA A 313 -3.04 -24.75 -12.04
N GLN A 314 -2.78 -23.51 -11.63
CA GLN A 314 -3.12 -23.03 -10.30
C GLN A 314 -4.65 -22.89 -10.12
N LEU A 315 -5.36 -22.41 -11.13
CA LEU A 315 -6.82 -22.30 -11.10
C LEU A 315 -7.51 -23.67 -10.95
N ALA A 316 -6.96 -24.71 -11.58
CA ALA A 316 -7.45 -26.08 -11.44
C ALA A 316 -7.27 -26.63 -10.00
N ARG A 317 -6.21 -26.19 -9.31
CA ARG A 317 -5.90 -26.59 -7.93
C ARG A 317 -6.62 -25.72 -6.88
N ALA A 318 -7.05 -24.53 -7.26
CA ALA A 318 -7.69 -23.60 -6.33
C ALA A 318 -9.06 -24.14 -5.86
N PRO A 319 -9.37 -24.10 -4.55
CA PRO A 319 -10.62 -24.60 -4.02
C PRO A 319 -11.83 -23.90 -4.66
N ALA A 320 -12.93 -24.64 -4.85
CA ALA A 320 -14.13 -24.17 -5.55
C ALA A 320 -14.81 -22.98 -4.84
N SER A 321 -14.65 -22.88 -3.53
CA SER A 321 -15.07 -21.75 -2.72
C SER A 321 -14.01 -21.45 -1.67
N THR A 322 -13.22 -20.42 -1.88
CA THR A 322 -12.89 -19.58 -0.74
C THR A 322 -14.06 -18.60 -0.62
N ARG A 323 -15.08 -18.95 0.17
CA ARG A 323 -15.87 -17.88 0.79
C ARG A 323 -14.83 -16.96 1.40
N SER A 324 -14.74 -15.74 0.89
CA SER A 324 -14.07 -14.67 1.56
C SER A 324 -14.55 -14.71 3.00
N LYS A 325 -13.65 -14.92 3.97
CA LYS A 325 -13.97 -14.71 5.39
C LYS A 325 -14.13 -13.22 5.66
N ALA A 326 -14.61 -12.50 4.68
CA ALA A 326 -14.97 -11.09 4.66
C ALA A 326 -16.48 -10.90 4.42
N ASP A 327 -17.29 -11.96 4.66
CA ASP A 327 -18.73 -11.81 4.88
C ASP A 327 -19.02 -11.77 6.39
#